data_78ce91eeaf8676c1924a7bf2a8be168e
#
_entry.id   78ce91eeaf8676c1924a7bf2a8be168e
#
_cell.length_a   1.000
_cell.length_b   1.000
_cell.length_c   1.000
_cell.angle_alpha   90.00
_cell.angle_beta   90.00
_cell.angle_gamma   90.00
#
_symmetry.space_group_name_H-M   'P 1'
#
loop_
_entity.id
_entity.type
_entity.pdbx_description
1 polymer ?
#
loop_
_entity_poly.entity_id
_entity_poly.type
_entity_poly.pdbx_seq_one_letter_code
_entity_poly.pdbx_strand_id
1 'polypeptide(L)'
;MSFEIRATITSDNPYIYETYRFFEELKIPYTLAFAYPSDNTSNQTLTTYSNESIERVRCSMAKLLLDYKDTLKKGEKIYNNVLTSQFSLFEYRMIRERICSGGVNYYTVLADGSIFKCAHLMNNKADIIGNIYDDNFHFGANLAIAPNINELEEKCQRCWAKHICSGGCPAQKLSLSRKAEQSLPEANCGIEKILSEFYLKVYTLFKQTRQCGN
;
A
#
# COMPACT_ATOMS: atom_id res chain seq x y z
N MET A 1 7.62 21.63 -12.44
CA MET A 1 6.47 20.70 -12.40
C MET A 1 7.00 19.38 -11.89
N SER A 2 6.51 18.85 -10.79
CA SER A 2 6.89 17.51 -10.27
C SER A 2 5.80 16.52 -10.68
N PHE A 3 6.18 15.34 -11.14
CA PHE A 3 5.25 14.26 -11.44
C PHE A 3 5.78 12.94 -10.87
N GLU A 4 4.90 11.99 -10.68
CA GLU A 4 5.16 10.66 -10.16
C GLU A 4 4.54 9.64 -11.10
N ILE A 5 5.24 8.54 -11.31
CA ILE A 5 4.70 7.39 -12.04
C ILE A 5 4.04 6.46 -11.03
N ARG A 6 2.82 6.00 -11.33
CA ARG A 6 2.13 4.97 -10.56
C ARG A 6 1.85 3.77 -11.44
N ALA A 7 2.22 2.60 -10.94
CA ALA A 7 1.97 1.33 -11.61
C ALA A 7 1.51 0.27 -10.60
N THR A 8 0.83 -0.76 -11.12
CA THR A 8 0.29 -1.85 -10.31
C THR A 8 0.90 -3.18 -10.75
N ILE A 9 1.40 -3.94 -9.79
CA ILE A 9 1.92 -5.30 -9.99
C ILE A 9 0.79 -6.28 -9.76
N THR A 10 0.51 -7.11 -10.75
CA THR A 10 -0.49 -8.18 -10.70
C THR A 10 0.14 -9.49 -10.23
N SER A 11 -0.69 -10.44 -9.80
CA SER A 11 -0.23 -11.74 -9.26
C SER A 11 0.49 -12.62 -10.29
N ASP A 12 0.22 -12.40 -11.57
CA ASP A 12 0.81 -13.13 -12.70
C ASP A 12 2.09 -12.48 -13.23
N ASN A 13 2.47 -11.27 -12.73
CA ASN A 13 3.70 -10.61 -13.20
C ASN A 13 4.94 -11.43 -12.84
N PRO A 14 5.66 -12.00 -13.81
CA PRO A 14 6.89 -12.75 -13.55
C PRO A 14 8.13 -11.85 -13.41
N TYR A 15 8.02 -10.56 -13.76
CA TYR A 15 9.13 -9.61 -13.87
C TYR A 15 9.10 -8.53 -12.79
N ILE A 16 8.78 -8.92 -11.53
CA ILE A 16 8.64 -7.96 -10.42
C ILE A 16 9.95 -7.20 -10.17
N TYR A 17 11.08 -7.92 -10.13
CA TYR A 17 12.38 -7.32 -9.91
C TYR A 17 12.77 -6.37 -11.05
N GLU A 18 12.61 -6.80 -12.30
CA GLU A 18 12.89 -6.04 -13.50
C GLU A 18 12.01 -4.78 -13.59
N THR A 19 10.75 -4.89 -13.15
CA THR A 19 9.83 -3.75 -13.07
C THR A 19 10.35 -2.67 -12.11
N TYR A 20 10.80 -3.05 -10.92
CA TYR A 20 11.41 -2.10 -9.99
C TYR A 20 12.69 -1.48 -10.56
N ARG A 21 13.56 -2.28 -11.14
CA ARG A 21 14.79 -1.78 -11.77
C ARG A 21 14.53 -0.78 -12.88
N PHE A 22 13.58 -1.09 -13.76
CA PHE A 22 13.19 -0.19 -14.85
C PHE A 22 12.80 1.19 -14.31
N PHE A 23 11.98 1.26 -13.27
CA PHE A 23 11.56 2.53 -12.68
C PHE A 23 12.70 3.26 -11.96
N GLU A 24 13.61 2.56 -11.30
CA GLU A 24 14.80 3.18 -10.70
C GLU A 24 15.73 3.78 -11.78
N GLU A 25 15.90 3.09 -12.91
CA GLU A 25 16.73 3.55 -14.05
C GLU A 25 16.16 4.81 -14.72
N LEU A 26 14.84 5.01 -14.71
CA LEU A 26 14.20 6.24 -15.18
C LEU A 26 14.56 7.48 -14.34
N LYS A 27 15.00 7.30 -13.12
CA LYS A 27 15.33 8.38 -12.15
C LYS A 27 14.16 9.34 -11.91
N ILE A 28 12.93 8.83 -11.99
CA ILE A 28 11.68 9.54 -11.78
C ILE A 28 11.00 8.95 -10.54
N PRO A 29 10.47 9.78 -9.62
CA PRO A 29 9.71 9.27 -8.49
C PRO A 29 8.58 8.35 -8.93
N TYR A 30 8.45 7.20 -8.29
CA TYR A 30 7.43 6.22 -8.63
C TYR A 30 6.84 5.54 -7.39
N THR A 31 5.62 5.05 -7.56
CA THR A 31 4.93 4.18 -6.60
C THR A 31 4.49 2.91 -7.31
N LEU A 32 4.95 1.76 -6.82
CA LEU A 32 4.44 0.45 -7.23
C LEU A 32 3.55 -0.11 -6.12
N ALA A 33 2.34 -0.47 -6.49
CA ALA A 33 1.36 -1.12 -5.61
C ALA A 33 1.07 -2.53 -6.10
N PHE A 34 0.82 -3.45 -5.19
CA PHE A 34 0.33 -4.78 -5.54
C PHE A 34 -1.19 -4.74 -5.75
N ALA A 35 -1.66 -5.44 -6.78
CA ALA A 35 -3.09 -5.58 -7.04
C ALA A 35 -3.70 -6.54 -6.01
N TYR A 36 -4.81 -6.12 -5.41
CA TYR A 36 -5.59 -6.95 -4.49
C TYR A 36 -7.04 -7.05 -4.96
N PRO A 37 -7.77 -8.14 -4.61
CA PRO A 37 -9.17 -8.28 -4.95
C PRO A 37 -10.00 -7.09 -4.45
N SER A 38 -10.88 -6.60 -5.31
CA SER A 38 -11.86 -5.56 -4.97
C SER A 38 -13.15 -5.78 -5.76
N ASP A 39 -14.23 -5.09 -5.42
CA ASP A 39 -15.50 -5.16 -6.16
C ASP A 39 -15.34 -4.70 -7.61
N ASN A 40 -14.32 -3.91 -7.90
CA ASN A 40 -14.01 -3.38 -9.23
C ASN A 40 -13.15 -4.32 -10.09
N THR A 41 -12.75 -5.48 -9.56
CA THR A 41 -11.83 -6.36 -10.26
C THR A 41 -12.63 -7.28 -11.18
N SER A 42 -12.61 -7.01 -12.49
CA SER A 42 -13.23 -7.84 -13.51
C SER A 42 -12.51 -9.19 -13.68
N ASN A 43 -11.22 -9.25 -13.39
CA ASN A 43 -10.42 -10.48 -13.44
C ASN A 43 -9.78 -10.76 -12.08
N GLN A 44 -10.42 -11.63 -11.30
CA GLN A 44 -9.94 -12.00 -9.96
C GLN A 44 -8.60 -12.78 -9.99
N THR A 45 -8.27 -13.45 -11.10
CA THR A 45 -7.00 -14.19 -11.22
C THR A 45 -5.79 -13.27 -11.10
N LEU A 46 -5.87 -12.03 -11.61
CA LEU A 46 -4.79 -11.05 -11.57
C LEU A 46 -4.53 -10.48 -10.15
N THR A 47 -5.41 -10.73 -9.22
CA THR A 47 -5.36 -10.19 -7.86
C THR A 47 -5.26 -11.26 -6.78
N THR A 48 -5.28 -12.55 -7.17
CA THR A 48 -5.16 -13.70 -6.26
C THR A 48 -3.74 -14.25 -6.34
N TYR A 49 -3.02 -14.19 -5.22
CA TYR A 49 -1.63 -14.64 -5.14
C TYR A 49 -1.55 -16.09 -4.69
N SER A 50 -0.91 -16.92 -5.51
CA SER A 50 -0.52 -18.29 -5.16
C SER A 50 0.75 -18.29 -4.30
N ASN A 51 1.10 -19.45 -3.72
CA ASN A 51 2.37 -19.61 -3.02
C ASN A 51 3.56 -19.33 -3.94
N GLU A 52 3.46 -19.69 -5.23
CA GLU A 52 4.49 -19.39 -6.22
C GLU A 52 4.62 -17.89 -6.47
N SER A 53 3.49 -17.15 -6.59
CA SER A 53 3.50 -15.69 -6.72
C SER A 53 4.14 -15.02 -5.51
N ILE A 54 3.82 -15.48 -4.30
CA ILE A 54 4.40 -14.97 -3.05
C ILE A 54 5.92 -15.21 -3.03
N GLU A 55 6.38 -16.37 -3.45
CA GLU A 55 7.81 -16.66 -3.50
C GLU A 55 8.54 -15.82 -4.57
N ARG A 56 7.90 -15.56 -5.72
CA ARG A 56 8.44 -14.59 -6.70
C ARG A 56 8.61 -13.20 -6.09
N VAL A 57 7.63 -12.72 -5.31
CA VAL A 57 7.75 -11.44 -4.59
C VAL A 57 8.93 -11.49 -3.63
N ARG A 58 9.06 -12.55 -2.84
CA ARG A 58 10.16 -12.71 -1.87
C ARG A 58 11.53 -12.68 -2.56
N CYS A 59 11.71 -13.46 -3.62
CA CYS A 59 12.95 -13.50 -4.39
C CYS A 59 13.26 -12.15 -5.04
N SER A 60 12.25 -11.46 -5.58
CA SER A 60 12.41 -10.14 -6.18
C SER A 60 12.84 -9.09 -5.17
N MET A 61 12.22 -9.06 -3.99
CA MET A 61 12.61 -8.15 -2.91
C MET A 61 14.01 -8.44 -2.37
N ALA A 62 14.43 -9.71 -2.33
CA ALA A 62 15.79 -10.07 -1.94
C ALA A 62 16.85 -9.55 -2.94
N LYS A 63 16.59 -9.69 -4.25
CA LYS A 63 17.47 -9.12 -5.29
C LYS A 63 17.52 -7.60 -5.23
N LEU A 64 16.36 -6.95 -5.12
CA LEU A 64 16.26 -5.50 -5.04
C LEU A 64 16.95 -4.94 -3.79
N LEU A 65 16.96 -5.69 -2.69
CA LEU A 65 17.69 -5.31 -1.47
C LEU A 65 19.21 -5.20 -1.72
N LEU A 66 19.77 -6.09 -2.57
CA LEU A 66 21.18 -6.02 -2.94
C LEU A 66 21.47 -4.78 -3.81
N ASP A 67 20.61 -4.49 -4.78
CA ASP A 67 20.76 -3.30 -5.62
C ASP A 67 20.68 -2.02 -4.76
N TYR A 68 19.72 -1.92 -3.85
CA TYR A 68 19.60 -0.77 -2.96
C TYR A 68 20.77 -0.64 -1.98
N LYS A 69 21.35 -1.75 -1.55
CA LYS A 69 22.57 -1.72 -0.75
C LYS A 69 23.73 -1.05 -1.52
N ASP A 70 23.88 -1.38 -2.81
CA ASP A 70 24.93 -0.80 -3.65
C ASP A 70 24.64 0.68 -3.99
N THR A 71 23.37 1.02 -4.30
CA THR A 71 22.91 2.38 -4.51
C THR A 71 23.20 3.26 -3.27
N LEU A 72 22.85 2.79 -2.10
CA LEU A 72 23.06 3.52 -0.84
C LEU A 72 24.56 3.69 -0.50
N LYS A 73 25.39 2.67 -0.75
CA LYS A 73 26.84 2.76 -0.55
C LYS A 73 27.51 3.81 -1.46
N LYS A 74 26.97 4.01 -2.66
CA LYS A 74 27.44 5.03 -3.61
C LYS A 74 26.89 6.43 -3.28
N GLY A 75 26.02 6.57 -2.28
CA GLY A 75 25.34 7.82 -1.95
C GLY A 75 24.29 8.24 -2.98
N GLU A 76 23.85 7.31 -3.82
CA GLU A 76 22.86 7.57 -4.86
C GLU A 76 21.44 7.58 -4.29
N LYS A 77 20.53 8.26 -5.00
CA LYS A 77 19.12 8.40 -4.59
C LYS A 77 18.32 7.17 -5.00
N ILE A 78 17.40 6.75 -4.12
CA ILE A 78 16.32 5.80 -4.41
C ILE A 78 15.08 6.59 -4.83
N TYR A 79 14.40 6.17 -5.89
CA TYR A 79 13.25 6.86 -6.47
C TYR A 79 11.90 6.25 -6.07
N ASN A 80 11.89 5.14 -5.35
CA ASN A 80 10.70 4.47 -4.83
C ASN A 80 10.04 5.29 -3.70
N ASN A 81 8.92 5.95 -3.99
CA ASN A 81 8.22 6.83 -3.03
C ASN A 81 7.61 6.06 -1.86
N VAL A 82 7.20 4.80 -2.05
CA VAL A 82 6.70 3.99 -0.94
C VAL A 82 7.81 3.82 0.10
N LEU A 83 9.01 3.48 -0.36
CA LEU A 83 10.16 3.28 0.51
C LEU A 83 10.55 4.57 1.25
N THR A 84 10.64 5.69 0.53
CA THR A 84 11.00 6.98 1.14
C THR A 84 9.97 7.46 2.16
N SER A 85 8.68 7.20 1.91
CA SER A 85 7.62 7.49 2.89
C SER A 85 7.71 6.63 4.14
N GLN A 86 8.09 5.35 4.01
CA GLN A 86 8.33 4.47 5.17
C GLN A 86 9.56 4.94 5.97
N PHE A 87 10.61 5.41 5.30
CA PHE A 87 11.78 5.96 5.99
C PHE A 87 11.43 7.13 6.90
N SER A 88 10.56 8.04 6.45
CA SER A 88 10.08 9.15 7.28
C SER A 88 9.36 8.66 8.53
N LEU A 89 8.53 7.63 8.41
CA LEU A 89 7.85 7.04 9.57
C LEU A 89 8.84 6.44 10.57
N PHE A 90 9.85 5.71 10.08
CA PHE A 90 10.85 5.07 10.95
C PHE A 90 11.78 6.10 11.60
N GLU A 91 12.21 7.13 10.85
CA GLU A 91 13.09 8.18 11.34
C GLU A 91 12.44 9.00 12.46
N TYR A 92 11.19 9.38 12.27
CA TYR A 92 10.46 10.17 13.26
C TYR A 92 9.71 9.33 14.30
N ARG A 93 9.87 7.99 14.26
CA ARG A 93 9.17 7.04 15.16
C ARG A 93 7.65 7.26 15.18
N MET A 94 7.10 7.62 14.03
CA MET A 94 5.67 7.89 13.92
C MET A 94 4.87 6.60 13.86
N ILE A 95 3.82 6.52 14.64
CA ILE A 95 2.80 5.47 14.55
C ILE A 95 1.62 6.05 13.80
N ARG A 96 1.25 5.43 12.67
CA ARG A 96 0.03 5.81 11.96
C ARG A 96 -1.17 5.33 12.76
N GLU A 97 -2.07 6.23 13.10
CA GLU A 97 -3.35 5.85 13.72
C GLU A 97 -4.21 5.05 12.76
N ARG A 98 -4.15 5.37 11.46
CA ARG A 98 -4.88 4.71 10.37
C ARG A 98 -3.95 4.55 9.16
N ILE A 99 -4.11 3.45 8.43
CA ILE A 99 -3.32 3.20 7.21
C ILE A 99 -3.72 4.13 6.05
N CYS A 100 -4.96 4.58 6.02
CA CYS A 100 -5.55 5.28 4.92
C CYS A 100 -6.35 6.49 5.39
N SER A 101 -6.30 7.59 4.63
CA SER A 101 -7.06 8.81 4.87
C SER A 101 -8.43 8.84 4.14
N GLY A 102 -8.81 7.75 3.50
CA GLY A 102 -10.12 7.64 2.83
C GLY A 102 -11.27 7.90 3.80
N GLY A 103 -12.20 8.78 3.40
CA GLY A 103 -13.30 9.23 4.25
C GLY A 103 -12.90 10.21 5.36
N VAL A 104 -11.65 10.69 5.39
CA VAL A 104 -11.18 11.76 6.30
C VAL A 104 -10.64 12.95 5.49
N ASN A 105 -9.53 12.75 4.80
CA ASN A 105 -8.86 13.77 3.99
C ASN A 105 -8.89 13.45 2.49
N TYR A 106 -9.42 12.31 2.11
CA TYR A 106 -9.52 11.85 0.73
C TYR A 106 -10.92 11.32 0.46
N TYR A 107 -11.52 11.80 -0.61
CA TYR A 107 -12.82 11.41 -1.13
C TYR A 107 -12.74 11.27 -2.64
N THR A 108 -13.64 10.48 -3.22
CA THR A 108 -13.83 10.39 -4.67
C THR A 108 -15.20 10.95 -5.01
N VAL A 109 -15.25 11.84 -5.98
CA VAL A 109 -16.50 12.45 -6.48
C VAL A 109 -16.66 12.07 -7.95
N LEU A 110 -17.82 11.55 -8.31
CA LEU A 110 -18.18 11.25 -9.69
C LEU A 110 -18.81 12.45 -10.39
N ALA A 111 -18.97 12.34 -11.72
CA ALA A 111 -19.53 13.42 -12.53
C ALA A 111 -20.99 13.78 -12.18
N ASP A 112 -21.75 12.85 -11.60
CA ASP A 112 -23.11 13.06 -11.10
C ASP A 112 -23.18 13.70 -9.70
N GLY A 113 -22.01 14.04 -9.14
CA GLY A 113 -21.88 14.61 -7.80
C GLY A 113 -21.82 13.59 -6.66
N SER A 114 -21.99 12.31 -6.94
CA SER A 114 -21.94 11.24 -5.91
C SER A 114 -20.59 11.18 -5.22
N ILE A 115 -20.56 11.12 -3.89
CA ILE A 115 -19.36 11.12 -3.05
C ILE A 115 -19.13 9.73 -2.48
N PHE A 116 -17.87 9.27 -2.54
CA PHE A 116 -17.39 8.00 -2.00
C PHE A 116 -16.18 8.21 -1.09
N LYS A 117 -16.02 7.34 -0.10
CA LYS A 117 -14.84 7.37 0.80
C LYS A 117 -13.53 6.97 0.09
N CYS A 118 -13.62 6.27 -1.05
CA CYS A 118 -12.45 5.77 -1.80
C CYS A 118 -12.84 5.45 -3.25
N ALA A 119 -11.92 5.65 -4.20
CA ALA A 119 -12.11 5.28 -5.60
C ALA A 119 -12.37 3.78 -5.82
N HIS A 120 -11.84 2.91 -4.95
CA HIS A 120 -12.11 1.47 -5.03
C HIS A 120 -13.56 1.08 -4.71
N LEU A 121 -14.36 1.99 -4.21
CA LEU A 121 -15.78 1.77 -3.85
C LEU A 121 -16.77 2.38 -4.85
N MET A 122 -16.30 3.11 -5.85
CA MET A 122 -17.16 3.91 -6.73
C MET A 122 -18.10 3.09 -7.64
N ASN A 123 -17.88 1.79 -7.81
CA ASN A 123 -18.74 0.94 -8.63
C ASN A 123 -19.95 0.36 -7.86
N ASN A 124 -20.01 0.57 -6.56
CA ASN A 124 -21.13 0.10 -5.76
C ASN A 124 -21.94 1.29 -5.21
N LYS A 125 -23.15 1.47 -5.71
CA LYS A 125 -24.05 2.56 -5.28
C LYS A 125 -24.34 2.56 -3.79
N ALA A 126 -24.26 1.41 -3.11
CA ALA A 126 -24.44 1.33 -1.66
C ALA A 126 -23.30 2.03 -0.86
N ASP A 127 -22.20 2.37 -1.52
CA ASP A 127 -21.06 3.10 -0.93
C ASP A 127 -21.14 4.62 -1.12
N ILE A 128 -22.18 5.12 -1.76
CA ILE A 128 -22.44 6.55 -1.83
C ILE A 128 -22.71 7.06 -0.41
N ILE A 129 -21.91 8.04 0.01
CA ILE A 129 -22.04 8.65 1.34
C ILE A 129 -22.71 10.01 1.32
N GLY A 130 -22.92 10.56 0.13
CA GLY A 130 -23.57 11.85 -0.09
C GLY A 130 -23.41 12.33 -1.51
N ASN A 131 -23.80 13.59 -1.73
CA ASN A 131 -23.66 14.27 -3.02
C ASN A 131 -23.13 15.69 -2.81
N ILE A 132 -22.27 16.18 -3.69
CA ILE A 132 -21.69 17.54 -3.58
C ILE A 132 -22.75 18.66 -3.75
N TYR A 133 -23.92 18.33 -4.31
CA TYR A 133 -25.04 19.27 -4.46
C TYR A 133 -26.01 19.24 -3.28
N ASP A 134 -25.73 18.43 -2.22
CA ASP A 134 -26.50 18.39 -1.01
C ASP A 134 -25.89 19.31 0.05
N ASP A 135 -26.54 20.44 0.31
CA ASP A 135 -26.10 21.44 1.29
C ASP A 135 -26.01 20.89 2.73
N ASN A 136 -26.67 19.76 3.02
CA ASN A 136 -26.63 19.11 4.32
C ASN A 136 -25.50 18.08 4.46
N PHE A 137 -24.74 17.81 3.39
CA PHE A 137 -23.62 16.88 3.45
C PHE A 137 -22.41 17.55 4.12
N HIS A 138 -21.90 16.93 5.18
CA HIS A 138 -20.73 17.40 5.92
C HIS A 138 -19.60 16.39 5.88
N PHE A 139 -18.43 16.81 5.45
CA PHE A 139 -17.20 16.04 5.55
C PHE A 139 -16.75 15.94 7.02
N GLY A 140 -16.25 14.78 7.45
CA GLY A 140 -15.79 14.63 8.83
C GLY A 140 -15.11 13.31 9.12
N ALA A 141 -14.36 13.26 10.22
CA ALA A 141 -13.58 12.09 10.63
C ALA A 141 -14.42 10.84 10.93
N ASN A 142 -15.72 10.98 11.19
CA ASN A 142 -16.67 9.88 11.35
C ASN A 142 -16.90 9.08 10.06
N LEU A 143 -16.46 9.61 8.90
CA LEU A 143 -16.56 8.95 7.61
C LEU A 143 -15.32 8.07 7.29
N ALA A 144 -14.33 8.00 8.16
CA ALA A 144 -13.12 7.21 7.96
C ALA A 144 -13.44 5.78 7.53
N ILE A 145 -12.80 5.32 6.43
CA ILE A 145 -12.93 3.92 5.98
C ILE A 145 -11.99 2.99 6.73
N ALA A 146 -10.81 3.48 7.12
CA ALA A 146 -9.83 2.69 7.86
C ALA A 146 -10.13 2.72 9.36
N PRO A 147 -10.13 1.58 10.06
CA PRO A 147 -10.19 1.54 11.50
C PRO A 147 -8.95 2.20 12.12
N ASN A 148 -9.05 2.62 13.38
CA ASN A 148 -7.87 2.97 14.16
C ASN A 148 -6.99 1.72 14.37
N ILE A 149 -5.68 1.91 14.49
CA ILE A 149 -4.73 0.79 14.68
C ILE A 149 -5.04 -0.05 15.94
N ASN A 150 -5.70 0.54 16.92
CA ASN A 150 -6.14 -0.14 18.15
C ASN A 150 -7.45 -0.93 17.98
N GLU A 151 -8.16 -0.72 16.88
CA GLU A 151 -9.45 -1.37 16.52
C GLU A 151 -9.26 -2.49 15.48
N LEU A 152 -8.02 -2.82 15.13
CA LEU A 152 -7.72 -3.88 14.16
C LEU A 152 -8.15 -5.25 14.71
N GLU A 153 -8.43 -6.17 13.79
CA GLU A 153 -8.70 -7.59 14.10
C GLU A 153 -7.58 -8.20 14.97
N GLU A 154 -7.93 -9.16 15.83
CA GLU A 154 -7.00 -9.78 16.78
C GLU A 154 -5.71 -10.29 16.14
N LYS A 155 -5.80 -10.94 14.97
CA LYS A 155 -4.62 -11.41 14.22
C LYS A 155 -3.69 -10.26 13.81
N CYS A 156 -4.24 -9.09 13.50
CA CYS A 156 -3.47 -7.90 13.15
C CYS A 156 -2.89 -7.22 14.38
N GLN A 157 -3.60 -7.23 15.52
CA GLN A 157 -3.11 -6.71 16.79
C GLN A 157 -1.84 -7.42 17.27
N ARG A 158 -1.76 -8.73 17.05
CA ARG A 158 -0.61 -9.57 17.41
C ARG A 158 0.47 -9.65 16.33
N CYS A 159 0.26 -9.01 15.17
CA CYS A 159 1.19 -9.09 14.05
C CYS A 159 2.38 -8.15 14.24
N TRP A 160 3.60 -8.65 14.00
CA TRP A 160 4.81 -7.84 14.06
C TRP A 160 4.82 -6.68 13.04
N ALA A 161 4.17 -6.86 11.87
CA ALA A 161 4.07 -5.83 10.83
C ALA A 161 2.96 -4.80 11.11
N LYS A 162 2.27 -4.86 12.26
CA LYS A 162 1.10 -4.05 12.59
C LYS A 162 1.30 -2.55 12.29
N HIS A 163 2.43 -1.99 12.71
CA HIS A 163 2.71 -0.56 12.58
C HIS A 163 3.18 -0.11 11.19
N ILE A 164 3.43 -1.05 10.28
CA ILE A 164 3.80 -0.79 8.88
C ILE A 164 2.61 -1.06 7.97
N CYS A 165 2.04 -2.26 8.03
CA CYS A 165 0.89 -2.71 7.25
C CYS A 165 -0.43 -2.10 7.75
N SER A 166 -0.60 -1.90 9.07
CA SER A 166 -1.80 -1.35 9.73
C SER A 166 -3.11 -2.02 9.27
N GLY A 167 -3.06 -3.33 9.05
CA GLY A 167 -4.22 -4.15 8.68
C GLY A 167 -4.56 -4.17 7.19
N GLY A 168 -3.77 -3.52 6.32
CA GLY A 168 -3.98 -3.53 4.87
C GLY A 168 -5.10 -2.60 4.38
N CYS A 169 -5.45 -2.71 3.09
CA CYS A 169 -6.42 -1.82 2.46
C CYS A 169 -7.83 -1.99 3.03
N PRO A 170 -8.45 -0.93 3.61
CA PRO A 170 -9.79 -1.01 4.19
C PRO A 170 -10.89 -1.20 3.14
N ALA A 171 -10.75 -0.65 1.93
CA ALA A 171 -11.72 -0.87 0.85
C ALA A 171 -11.74 -2.33 0.40
N GLN A 172 -10.58 -2.99 0.38
CA GLN A 172 -10.50 -4.42 0.12
C GLN A 172 -11.21 -5.25 1.20
N LYS A 173 -10.99 -4.93 2.47
CA LYS A 173 -11.67 -5.62 3.58
C LYS A 173 -13.19 -5.47 3.48
N LEU A 174 -13.68 -4.28 3.14
CA LEU A 174 -15.10 -4.02 2.95
C LEU A 174 -15.68 -4.84 1.78
N SER A 175 -14.96 -4.91 0.68
CA SER A 175 -15.31 -5.74 -0.49
C SER A 175 -15.40 -7.23 -0.13
N LEU A 176 -14.42 -7.75 0.61
CA LEU A 176 -14.39 -9.14 1.06
C LEU A 176 -15.52 -9.45 2.05
N SER A 177 -15.82 -8.54 2.98
CA SER A 177 -16.90 -8.74 3.95
C SER A 177 -18.27 -8.88 3.29
N ARG A 178 -18.50 -8.23 2.15
CA ARG A 178 -19.73 -8.38 1.35
C ARG A 178 -19.86 -9.76 0.70
N LYS A 179 -18.75 -10.42 0.44
CA LYS A 179 -18.69 -11.79 -0.12
C LYS A 179 -18.71 -12.87 0.96
N ALA A 180 -19.05 -12.52 2.20
CA ALA A 180 -18.99 -13.37 3.39
C ALA A 180 -17.57 -13.90 3.72
N GLU A 181 -16.54 -13.30 3.16
CA GLU A 181 -15.14 -13.58 3.50
C GLU A 181 -14.74 -12.70 4.69
N GLN A 182 -14.64 -13.28 5.87
CA GLN A 182 -14.46 -12.54 7.12
C GLN A 182 -13.06 -11.95 7.33
N SER A 183 -12.07 -12.29 6.50
CA SER A 183 -10.69 -11.82 6.69
C SER A 183 -9.94 -11.64 5.38
N LEU A 184 -8.88 -10.81 5.41
CA LEU A 184 -7.95 -10.72 4.29
C LEU A 184 -7.37 -12.11 3.98
N PRO A 185 -7.28 -12.49 2.69
CA PRO A 185 -6.62 -13.70 2.29
C PRO A 185 -5.21 -13.78 2.89
N GLU A 186 -4.81 -14.96 3.35
CA GLU A 186 -3.50 -15.17 3.96
C GLU A 186 -2.35 -14.79 3.02
N ALA A 187 -2.55 -15.00 1.73
CA ALA A 187 -1.63 -14.57 0.67
C ALA A 187 -1.33 -13.06 0.71
N ASN A 188 -2.35 -12.23 0.91
CA ASN A 188 -2.18 -10.78 1.00
C ASN A 188 -1.36 -10.39 2.24
N CYS A 189 -1.65 -11.04 3.38
CA CYS A 189 -0.83 -10.87 4.58
C CYS A 189 0.62 -11.31 4.35
N GLY A 190 0.85 -12.36 3.56
CA GLY A 190 2.17 -12.85 3.17
C GLY A 190 2.96 -11.78 2.42
N ILE A 191 2.37 -11.16 1.41
CA ILE A 191 2.99 -10.08 0.62
C ILE A 191 3.29 -8.86 1.50
N GLU A 192 2.33 -8.41 2.30
CA GLU A 192 2.51 -7.25 3.18
C GLU A 192 3.63 -7.46 4.20
N LYS A 193 3.79 -8.68 4.70
CA LYS A 193 4.91 -9.03 5.60
C LYS A 193 6.25 -8.99 4.86
N ILE A 194 6.33 -9.52 3.63
CA ILE A 194 7.54 -9.47 2.81
C ILE A 194 7.95 -8.02 2.54
N LEU A 195 6.99 -7.17 2.15
CA LEU A 195 7.24 -5.76 1.91
C LEU A 195 7.66 -5.02 3.18
N SER A 196 7.00 -5.28 4.31
CA SER A 196 7.34 -4.68 5.60
C SER A 196 8.76 -5.04 6.03
N GLU A 197 9.15 -6.31 5.88
CA GLU A 197 10.52 -6.78 6.14
C GLU A 197 11.54 -6.11 5.21
N PHE A 198 11.22 -6.01 3.94
CA PHE A 198 12.04 -5.33 2.95
C PHE A 198 12.27 -3.86 3.31
N TYR A 199 11.22 -3.11 3.66
CA TYR A 199 11.34 -1.70 4.06
C TYR A 199 12.24 -1.52 5.29
N LEU A 200 12.11 -2.37 6.30
CA LEU A 200 12.95 -2.34 7.49
C LEU A 200 14.42 -2.64 7.15
N LYS A 201 14.68 -3.64 6.30
CA LYS A 201 16.05 -3.98 5.87
C LYS A 201 16.71 -2.84 5.10
N VAL A 202 16.01 -2.24 4.14
CA VAL A 202 16.56 -1.10 3.37
C VAL A 202 16.78 0.11 4.28
N TYR A 203 15.87 0.40 5.21
CA TYR A 203 16.07 1.47 6.18
C TYR A 203 17.29 1.24 7.08
N THR A 204 17.50 0.01 7.53
CA THR A 204 18.69 -0.35 8.31
C THR A 204 19.97 -0.09 7.52
N LEU A 205 20.02 -0.49 6.25
CA LEU A 205 21.15 -0.19 5.35
C LEU A 205 21.36 1.32 5.18
N PHE A 206 20.29 2.07 4.97
CA PHE A 206 20.33 3.53 4.86
C PHE A 206 20.93 4.20 6.11
N LYS A 207 20.56 3.75 7.31
CA LYS A 207 21.15 4.26 8.56
C LYS A 207 22.63 3.90 8.69
N GLN A 208 23.01 2.69 8.34
CA GLN A 208 24.41 2.24 8.40
C GLN A 208 25.32 3.04 7.46
N THR A 209 24.87 3.30 6.23
CA THR A 209 25.67 4.09 5.26
C THR A 209 25.85 5.53 5.69
N ARG A 210 24.89 6.14 6.38
CA ARG A 210 25.02 7.49 6.93
C ARG A 210 25.95 7.57 8.14
N GLN A 211 26.02 6.52 8.95
CA GLN A 211 26.93 6.48 10.12
C GLN A 211 28.39 6.28 9.73
N CYS A 212 28.66 5.61 8.62
CA CYS A 212 30.03 5.37 8.13
C CYS A 212 30.59 6.55 7.28
N GLY A 213 29.77 7.53 6.93
CA GLY A 213 30.15 8.70 6.13
C GLY A 213 30.43 9.98 6.93
N ASN A 214 30.33 9.90 8.25
CA ASN A 214 30.77 10.93 9.20
C ASN A 214 32.04 10.47 9.91
#